data_1f04fef63c4d6b4c114d07169268cd4f
#
_entry.id   1f04fef63c4d6b4c114d07169268cd4f
#
_cell.length_a   1.000
_cell.length_b   1.000
_cell.length_c   1.000
_cell.angle_alpha   90.00
_cell.angle_beta   90.00
_cell.angle_gamma   90.00
#
_symmetry.space_group_name_H-M   'P 1'
#
loop_
_entity.id
_entity.type
_entity.pdbx_description
1 polymer ?
#
loop_
_entity_poly.entity_id
_entity_poly.type
_entity_poly.pdbx_seq_one_letter_code
_entity_poly.pdbx_strand_id
1 'polypeptide(L)'
;MEYSYSIQPAKRTVVDIPATSRLLKELRNKNGYSVKQLQEIFGFESPVAIYAWENEKCKNIPCIENFDILSKLYNCHVEDLYVLKQIDFSDLQVRENTPEYKTYRTLVNQLLEGLADIEEGRVQDFEQAMKEIRKELEI
;
A
#
# COMPACT_ATOMS: atom_id res chain seq x y z
N MET A 1 21.53 -21.03 16.34
CA MET A 1 20.90 -19.73 16.61
C MET A 1 19.43 -19.84 16.27
N GLU A 2 18.62 -20.06 17.28
CA GLU A 2 17.18 -20.15 17.06
C GLU A 2 16.63 -18.73 16.97
N TYR A 3 16.24 -18.34 15.76
CA TYR A 3 15.40 -17.16 15.57
C TYR A 3 13.97 -17.51 15.95
N SER A 4 13.61 -17.30 17.21
CA SER A 4 12.22 -17.37 17.58
C SER A 4 11.53 -16.11 17.05
N TYR A 5 11.01 -16.19 15.85
CA TYR A 5 10.03 -15.22 15.39
C TYR A 5 8.75 -15.42 16.19
N SER A 6 8.61 -14.73 17.29
CA SER A 6 7.29 -14.58 17.89
C SER A 6 6.48 -13.67 16.97
N ILE A 7 5.89 -14.26 15.95
CA ILE A 7 4.88 -13.58 15.16
C ILE A 7 3.71 -13.34 16.10
N GLN A 8 3.63 -12.14 16.65
CA GLN A 8 2.41 -11.72 17.31
C GLN A 8 1.39 -11.39 16.21
N PRO A 9 0.39 -12.24 16.00
CA PRO A 9 -0.52 -12.09 14.86
C PRO A 9 -1.42 -10.86 14.94
N ALA A 10 -1.36 -10.11 16.03
CA ALA A 10 -2.25 -8.98 16.28
C ALA A 10 -1.65 -7.60 15.92
N LYS A 11 -0.36 -7.52 15.57
CA LYS A 11 0.29 -6.22 15.32
C LYS A 11 1.12 -6.24 14.05
N ARG A 12 0.95 -5.22 13.24
CA ARG A 12 1.73 -5.00 12.01
C ARG A 12 2.37 -3.62 12.05
N THR A 13 3.64 -3.54 11.65
CA THR A 13 4.33 -2.27 11.46
C THR A 13 4.05 -1.74 10.06
N VAL A 14 3.60 -0.51 9.96
CA VAL A 14 3.33 0.18 8.70
C VAL A 14 3.93 1.59 8.75
N VAL A 15 4.09 2.21 7.58
CA VAL A 15 4.51 3.61 7.50
C VAL A 15 3.36 4.50 7.95
N ASP A 16 3.64 5.40 8.88
CA ASP A 16 2.72 6.47 9.26
C ASP A 16 2.84 7.57 8.20
N ILE A 17 1.94 7.56 7.22
CA ILE A 17 2.00 8.47 6.07
C ILE A 17 1.83 9.93 6.47
N PRO A 18 0.84 10.34 7.29
CA PRO A 18 0.73 11.72 7.72
C PRO A 18 1.96 12.23 8.48
N ALA A 19 2.49 11.44 9.41
CA ALA A 19 3.68 11.81 10.17
C ALA A 19 4.92 11.89 9.26
N THR A 20 5.05 10.98 8.31
CA THR A 20 6.14 11.01 7.32
C THR A 20 6.05 12.24 6.43
N SER A 21 4.86 12.61 5.97
CA SER A 21 4.65 13.81 5.15
C SER A 21 5.05 15.08 5.89
N ARG A 22 4.70 15.20 7.17
CA ARG A 22 5.13 16.31 8.01
C ARG A 22 6.65 16.35 8.18
N LEU A 23 7.26 15.19 8.44
CA LEU A 23 8.70 15.07 8.61
C LEU A 23 9.46 15.49 7.35
N LEU A 24 9.02 15.08 6.17
CA LEU A 24 9.63 15.44 4.91
C LEU A 24 9.58 16.96 4.66
N LYS A 25 8.46 17.58 4.98
CA LYS A 25 8.30 19.04 4.88
C LYS A 25 9.23 19.77 5.86
N GLU A 26 9.30 19.31 7.10
CA GLU A 26 10.18 19.90 8.12
C GLU A 26 11.65 19.78 7.73
N LEU A 27 12.08 18.62 7.24
CA LEU A 27 13.45 18.39 6.79
C LEU A 27 13.81 19.25 5.60
N ARG A 28 12.92 19.42 4.64
CA ARG A 28 13.11 20.32 3.51
C ARG A 28 13.31 21.75 3.99
N ASN A 29 12.45 22.25 4.85
CA ASN A 29 12.55 23.60 5.39
C ASN A 29 13.80 23.80 6.23
N LYS A 30 14.15 22.81 7.08
CA LYS A 30 15.35 22.84 7.91
C LYS A 30 16.64 22.92 7.09
N ASN A 31 16.67 22.23 5.95
CA ASN A 31 17.84 22.25 5.05
C ASN A 31 17.81 23.40 4.02
N GLY A 32 16.78 24.24 4.06
CA GLY A 32 16.69 25.43 3.23
C GLY A 32 16.36 25.20 1.76
N TYR A 33 15.75 24.06 1.43
CA TYR A 33 15.34 23.77 0.05
C TYR A 33 13.91 24.24 -0.21
N SER A 34 13.69 24.88 -1.36
CA SER A 34 12.36 25.14 -1.87
C SER A 34 11.83 23.92 -2.63
N VAL A 35 10.51 23.85 -2.80
CA VAL A 35 9.89 22.80 -3.62
C VAL A 35 10.44 22.85 -5.05
N LYS A 36 10.65 24.05 -5.60
CA LYS A 36 11.20 24.22 -6.94
C LYS A 36 12.63 23.68 -7.06
N GLN A 37 13.45 23.90 -6.04
CA GLN A 37 14.81 23.35 -5.99
C GLN A 37 14.80 21.82 -5.98
N LEU A 38 13.92 21.19 -5.18
CA LEU A 38 13.75 19.75 -5.18
C LEU A 38 13.26 19.24 -6.54
N GLN A 39 12.32 19.93 -7.15
CA GLN A 39 11.84 19.60 -8.50
C GLN A 39 12.99 19.53 -9.50
N GLU A 40 13.87 20.50 -9.48
CA GLU A 40 15.05 20.55 -10.36
C GLU A 40 16.05 19.43 -10.06
N ILE A 41 16.31 19.15 -8.78
CA ILE A 41 17.23 18.10 -8.34
C ILE A 41 16.73 16.73 -8.79
N PHE A 42 15.43 16.45 -8.64
CA PHE A 42 14.82 15.19 -9.07
C PHE A 42 14.58 15.11 -10.58
N GLY A 43 14.65 16.20 -11.30
CA GLY A 43 14.37 16.24 -12.73
C GLY A 43 12.89 16.06 -13.07
N PHE A 44 11.99 16.43 -12.18
CA PHE A 44 10.55 16.34 -12.41
C PHE A 44 10.04 17.49 -13.29
N GLU A 45 9.11 17.19 -14.16
CA GLU A 45 8.47 18.21 -15.02
C GLU A 45 7.56 19.16 -14.24
N SER A 46 7.04 18.72 -13.08
CA SER A 46 6.17 19.52 -12.23
C SER A 46 6.46 19.26 -10.76
N PRO A 47 6.08 20.18 -9.84
CA PRO A 47 6.27 19.97 -8.41
C PRO A 47 5.18 19.11 -7.75
N VAL A 48 4.25 18.55 -8.52
CA VAL A 48 3.08 17.83 -8.00
C VAL A 48 3.46 16.67 -7.09
N ALA A 49 4.47 15.88 -7.46
CA ALA A 49 4.93 14.74 -6.67
C ALA A 49 5.46 15.20 -5.30
N ILE A 50 6.21 16.28 -5.24
CA ILE A 50 6.78 16.81 -3.99
C ILE A 50 5.67 17.33 -3.08
N TYR A 51 4.71 18.06 -3.60
CA TYR A 51 3.55 18.51 -2.83
C TYR A 51 2.73 17.32 -2.31
N ALA A 52 2.58 16.28 -3.10
CA ALA A 52 1.90 15.06 -2.67
C ALA A 52 2.62 14.37 -1.51
N TRP A 53 3.96 14.32 -1.52
CA TRP A 53 4.74 13.75 -0.42
C TRP A 53 4.60 14.54 0.89
N GLU A 54 4.44 15.84 0.81
CA GLU A 54 4.34 16.74 1.96
C GLU A 54 2.89 16.95 2.44
N ASN A 55 1.91 16.46 1.70
CA ASN A 55 0.50 16.60 2.04
C ASN A 55 0.03 15.42 2.89
N GLU A 56 -0.32 15.69 4.14
CA GLU A 56 -0.81 14.68 5.09
C GLU A 56 -2.09 13.96 4.64
N LYS A 57 -2.88 14.57 3.78
CA LYS A 57 -4.12 14.00 3.24
C LYS A 57 -3.88 13.09 2.04
N CYS A 58 -2.77 13.25 1.35
CA CYS A 58 -2.36 12.37 0.28
C CYS A 58 -1.71 11.11 0.86
N LYS A 59 -1.99 9.97 0.27
CA LYS A 59 -1.38 8.69 0.69
C LYS A 59 -0.14 8.35 -0.14
N ASN A 60 0.56 9.36 -0.63
CA ASN A 60 1.75 9.21 -1.44
C ASN A 60 2.99 9.52 -0.63
N ILE A 61 3.95 8.62 -0.68
CA ILE A 61 5.29 8.79 -0.14
C ILE A 61 6.31 8.59 -1.26
N PRO A 62 7.52 9.13 -1.14
CA PRO A 62 8.57 8.85 -2.12
C PRO A 62 8.86 7.35 -2.23
N CYS A 63 9.24 6.87 -3.40
CA CYS A 63 9.77 5.53 -3.56
C CYS A 63 11.17 5.42 -2.90
N ILE A 64 11.68 4.20 -2.76
CA ILE A 64 12.98 3.95 -2.12
C ILE A 64 14.10 4.72 -2.82
N GLU A 65 14.10 4.80 -4.13
CA GLU A 65 15.10 5.54 -4.90
C GLU A 65 15.09 7.05 -4.56
N ASN A 66 13.90 7.61 -4.43
CA ASN A 66 13.74 9.02 -4.06
C ASN A 66 14.11 9.26 -2.60
N PHE A 67 13.82 8.32 -1.70
CA PHE A 67 14.31 8.38 -0.31
C PHE A 67 15.84 8.35 -0.25
N ASP A 68 16.49 7.56 -1.08
CA ASP A 68 17.95 7.52 -1.14
C ASP A 68 18.53 8.89 -1.56
N ILE A 69 17.95 9.52 -2.57
CA ILE A 69 18.35 10.87 -3.01
C ILE A 69 18.16 11.90 -1.88
N LEU A 70 17.01 11.86 -1.21
CA LEU A 70 16.73 12.76 -0.08
C LEU A 70 17.69 12.53 1.09
N SER A 71 18.06 11.30 1.38
CA SER A 71 19.00 10.97 2.44
C SER A 71 20.39 11.58 2.18
N LYS A 72 20.85 11.53 0.95
CA LYS A 72 22.12 12.15 0.54
C LYS A 72 22.03 13.68 0.54
N LEU A 73 20.90 14.21 0.09
CA LEU A 73 20.66 15.65 0.04
C LEU A 73 20.61 16.28 1.42
N TYR A 74 19.95 15.61 2.36
CA TYR A 74 19.79 16.09 3.75
C TYR A 74 20.89 15.58 4.69
N ASN A 75 21.82 14.77 4.19
CA ASN A 75 22.91 14.18 4.96
C ASN A 75 22.40 13.41 6.20
N CYS A 76 21.44 12.54 5.97
CA CYS A 76 20.85 11.68 7.01
C CYS A 76 20.69 10.25 6.46
N HIS A 77 20.26 9.34 7.33
CA HIS A 77 19.93 7.98 6.93
C HIS A 77 18.52 7.92 6.35
N VAL A 78 18.25 6.91 5.52
CA VAL A 78 16.91 6.71 4.95
C VAL A 78 15.87 6.51 6.06
N GLU A 79 16.24 5.83 7.14
CA GLU A 79 15.39 5.60 8.30
C GLU A 79 14.95 6.91 9.02
N ASP A 80 15.70 7.97 8.84
CA ASP A 80 15.37 9.29 9.41
C ASP A 80 14.32 10.05 8.60
N LEU A 81 13.93 9.52 7.44
CA LEU A 81 13.02 10.17 6.50
C LEU A 81 11.57 9.71 6.63
N TYR A 82 11.30 8.64 7.33
CA TYR A 82 9.95 8.10 7.49
C TYR A 82 9.66 7.74 8.94
N VAL A 83 8.38 7.72 9.27
CA VAL A 83 7.87 7.35 10.60
C VAL A 83 7.09 6.04 10.47
N LEU A 84 7.37 5.10 11.37
CA LEU A 84 6.66 3.83 11.45
C LEU A 84 5.67 3.85 12.61
N LYS A 85 4.55 3.16 12.43
CA LYS A 85 3.58 2.92 13.49
C LYS A 85 3.15 1.46 13.50
N GLN A 86 2.68 1.00 14.65
CA GLN A 86 2.06 -0.32 14.76
C GLN A 86 0.55 -0.18 14.68
N ILE A 87 -0.06 -1.02 13.87
CA ILE A 87 -1.52 -1.15 13.79
C ILE A 87 -1.94 -2.55 14.26
N ASP A 88 -3.10 -2.63 14.89
CA ASP A 88 -3.70 -3.90 15.26
C ASP A 88 -4.44 -4.51 14.05
N PHE A 89 -4.46 -5.84 13.96
CA PHE A 89 -5.23 -6.54 12.93
C PHE A 89 -6.73 -6.26 13.01
N SER A 90 -7.23 -5.84 14.16
CA SER A 90 -8.62 -5.40 14.32
C SER A 90 -8.97 -4.22 13.40
N ASP A 91 -8.01 -3.31 13.17
CA ASP A 91 -8.19 -2.19 12.24
C ASP A 91 -8.22 -2.64 10.77
N LEU A 92 -7.58 -3.78 10.46
CA LEU A 92 -7.64 -4.39 9.13
C LEU A 92 -8.97 -5.09 8.86
N GLN A 93 -9.65 -5.57 9.90
CA GLN A 93 -10.98 -6.17 9.77
C GLN A 93 -12.04 -5.20 9.29
N VAL A 94 -11.85 -3.90 9.49
CA VAL A 94 -12.73 -2.86 8.95
C VAL A 94 -12.73 -2.88 7.42
N ARG A 95 -11.59 -3.20 6.79
CA ARG A 95 -11.50 -3.37 5.34
C ARG A 95 -12.22 -4.62 4.85
N GLU A 96 -12.23 -5.69 5.64
CA GLU A 96 -12.94 -6.94 5.32
C GLU A 96 -14.46 -6.77 5.32
N ASN A 97 -14.97 -5.75 6.00
CA ASN A 97 -16.38 -5.43 6.07
C ASN A 97 -16.86 -4.44 5.01
N THR A 98 -15.98 -3.99 4.11
CA THR A 98 -16.39 -3.15 2.99
C THR A 98 -17.21 -3.96 1.98
N PRO A 99 -18.23 -3.36 1.32
CA PRO A 99 -19.02 -4.05 0.30
C PRO A 99 -18.16 -4.64 -0.83
N GLU A 100 -17.11 -3.95 -1.22
CA GLU A 100 -16.16 -4.36 -2.27
C GLU A 100 -15.41 -5.63 -1.88
N TYR A 101 -14.93 -5.72 -0.65
CA TYR A 101 -14.23 -6.89 -0.15
C TYR A 101 -15.16 -8.09 -0.04
N LYS A 102 -16.39 -7.91 0.44
CA LYS A 102 -17.39 -8.98 0.51
C LYS A 102 -17.71 -9.55 -0.87
N THR A 103 -17.86 -8.70 -1.87
CA THR A 103 -18.08 -9.10 -3.27
C THR A 103 -16.89 -9.92 -3.80
N TYR A 104 -15.69 -9.45 -3.57
CA TYR A 104 -14.46 -10.13 -3.96
C TYR A 104 -14.35 -11.52 -3.31
N ARG A 105 -14.61 -11.61 -2.02
CA ARG A 105 -14.59 -12.87 -1.27
C ARG A 105 -15.63 -13.86 -1.79
N THR A 106 -16.83 -13.40 -2.13
CA THR A 106 -17.89 -14.22 -2.73
C THR A 106 -17.44 -14.80 -4.06
N LEU A 107 -16.82 -13.99 -4.93
CA LEU A 107 -16.26 -14.44 -6.21
C LEU A 107 -15.18 -15.51 -6.04
N VAL A 108 -14.27 -15.32 -5.09
CA VAL A 108 -13.21 -16.30 -4.79
C VAL A 108 -13.81 -17.62 -4.30
N ASN A 109 -14.82 -17.58 -3.42
CA ASN A 109 -15.50 -18.77 -2.93
C ASN A 109 -16.22 -19.51 -4.06
N GLN A 110 -16.87 -18.82 -4.96
CA GLN A 110 -17.52 -19.42 -6.13
C GLN A 110 -16.52 -20.10 -7.06
N LEU A 111 -15.33 -19.49 -7.26
CA LEU A 111 -14.25 -20.11 -8.03
C LEU A 111 -13.73 -21.39 -7.35
N LEU A 112 -13.56 -21.37 -6.03
CA LEU A 112 -13.11 -22.53 -5.27
C LEU A 112 -14.14 -23.66 -5.30
N GLU A 113 -15.44 -23.38 -5.22
CA GLU A 113 -16.52 -24.35 -5.38
C GLU A 113 -16.52 -24.97 -6.78
N GLY A 114 -16.32 -24.15 -7.82
CA GLY A 114 -16.19 -24.62 -9.20
C GLY A 114 -15.00 -25.56 -9.40
N LEU A 115 -13.87 -25.28 -8.77
CA LEU A 115 -12.68 -26.14 -8.81
C LEU A 115 -12.91 -27.46 -8.05
N ALA A 116 -13.59 -27.42 -6.90
CA ALA A 116 -13.94 -28.61 -6.13
C ALA A 116 -14.88 -29.53 -6.92
N ASP A 117 -15.86 -28.99 -7.64
CA ASP A 117 -16.76 -29.74 -8.52
C ASP A 117 -16.02 -30.43 -9.68
N ILE A 118 -14.97 -29.82 -10.20
CA ILE A 118 -14.10 -30.41 -11.22
C ILE A 118 -13.30 -31.59 -10.65
N GLU A 119 -12.73 -31.44 -9.43
CA GLU A 119 -11.96 -32.49 -8.78
C GLU A 119 -12.83 -33.71 -8.38
N GLU A 120 -14.10 -33.50 -8.06
CA GLU A 120 -15.07 -34.55 -7.73
C GLU A 120 -15.69 -35.21 -8.95
N GLY A 121 -15.27 -34.85 -10.18
CA GLY A 121 -15.79 -35.39 -11.43
C GLY A 121 -17.19 -34.90 -11.78
N ARG A 122 -17.69 -33.90 -11.08
CA ARG A 122 -18.94 -33.21 -11.43
C ARG A 122 -18.60 -32.15 -12.48
N VAL A 123 -18.39 -32.57 -13.69
CA VAL A 123 -18.10 -31.68 -14.80
C VAL A 123 -19.35 -30.89 -15.14
N GLN A 124 -19.60 -29.80 -14.45
CA GLN A 124 -20.34 -28.72 -15.06
C GLN A 124 -19.43 -28.09 -16.12
N ASP A 125 -19.97 -27.83 -17.28
CA ASP A 125 -19.27 -27.20 -18.36
C ASP A 125 -18.54 -25.95 -17.85
N PHE A 126 -17.21 -25.98 -17.88
CA PHE A 126 -16.34 -24.89 -17.44
C PHE A 126 -16.71 -23.58 -18.13
N GLU A 127 -17.12 -23.62 -19.40
CA GLU A 127 -17.60 -22.47 -20.14
C GLU A 127 -18.87 -21.86 -19.55
N GLN A 128 -19.76 -22.68 -19.00
CA GLN A 128 -21.00 -22.20 -18.41
C GLN A 128 -20.74 -21.52 -17.07
N ALA A 129 -19.84 -22.07 -16.24
CA ALA A 129 -19.40 -21.46 -15.01
C ALA A 129 -18.70 -20.10 -15.25
N MET A 130 -17.88 -20.01 -16.28
CA MET A 130 -17.22 -18.75 -16.67
C MET A 130 -18.21 -17.73 -17.22
N LYS A 131 -19.25 -18.14 -17.93
CA LYS A 131 -20.31 -17.23 -18.37
C LYS A 131 -21.12 -16.65 -17.21
N GLU A 132 -21.42 -17.45 -16.21
CA GLU A 132 -22.11 -16.98 -15.01
C GLU A 132 -21.27 -15.96 -14.23
N ILE A 133 -19.97 -16.21 -14.09
CA ILE A 133 -19.03 -15.28 -13.44
C ILE A 133 -18.94 -13.98 -14.22
N ARG A 134 -18.86 -14.02 -15.54
CA ARG A 134 -18.86 -12.82 -16.40
C ARG A 134 -20.14 -12.02 -16.28
N LYS A 135 -21.29 -12.68 -16.17
CA LYS A 135 -22.58 -12.04 -15.98
C LYS A 135 -22.66 -11.25 -14.66
N GLU A 136 -22.06 -11.78 -13.59
CA GLU A 136 -21.99 -11.11 -12.30
C GLU A 136 -20.99 -9.94 -12.28
N LEU A 137 -19.96 -9.98 -13.15
CA LEU A 137 -18.95 -8.92 -13.29
C LEU A 137 -19.39 -7.77 -14.21
N GLU A 138 -20.41 -7.96 -15.04
CA GLU A 138 -20.96 -6.94 -15.95
C GLU A 138 -22.01 -6.02 -15.30
N ILE A 139 -22.08 -5.98 -14.01
CA ILE A 139 -22.99 -5.07 -13.27
C ILE A 139 -22.36 -3.70 -13.12
#